data_e5f2b625467ba3ee626259e74581d12a
#
_entry.id   e5f2b625467ba3ee626259e74581d12a
#
_cell.length_a   1.000
_cell.length_b   1.000
_cell.length_c   1.000
_cell.angle_alpha   90.00
_cell.angle_beta   90.00
_cell.angle_gamma   90.00
#
_symmetry.space_group_name_H-M   'P 1'
#
loop_
_entity.id
_entity.type
_entity.pdbx_description
1 polymer ?
#
loop_
_entity_poly.entity_id
_entity_poly.type
_entity_poly.pdbx_seq_one_letter_code
_entity_poly.pdbx_strand_id
1 'polypeptide(L)'
;MPHDLAPPKAGQKSLLFDRLQATPKDVVPEGVRTPKRQHSSRFDISDQRQRELEKLPGFHEVPPNRRQELFMQKLDQCNIIFDFNDASGDMKSKEIKRLALHELLDYVAQNRQVISEPMYPRVVEMFSKNLFRPIPPPVNPQGEAFDPEEDEPVLEVAWPHIQVVYEFFLRFIESQDFNTNYAKQYIDHGFVLSLLELFDSEDPRERDFLKTTLHRIYGKFLNLRSFIRRSINNVFFQFIYETERFNGIAELLEILGSIINGFALPLKEEHKLFLTRVLIPLHKVKSLSMYHPQLAYCIVQFLEKDAALTEEVVLGLLRYWPKVNSTKEVMFLNEVEDIFEVMDPAEFAKVQEPLFQQLAKSVASPHFQVAERALYFWNNEYFCNLVSDNVEVILPIMFKPLYENSKGHWNRYVTNARACVLSILTG
;
A
#
# COMPACT_ATOMS: atom_id res chain seq x y z
N MET A 1 64.84 -11.22 -53.47
CA MET A 1 63.40 -11.23 -53.90
C MET A 1 62.56 -11.05 -52.66
N PRO A 2 61.89 -9.90 -52.49
CA PRO A 2 60.96 -9.67 -51.40
C PRO A 2 59.59 -10.13 -51.81
N HIS A 3 58.92 -10.89 -50.92
CA HIS A 3 57.52 -11.26 -51.08
C HIS A 3 56.63 -10.06 -50.73
N ASP A 4 55.86 -9.62 -51.68
CA ASP A 4 54.78 -8.66 -51.56
C ASP A 4 53.69 -9.24 -50.66
N LEU A 5 53.51 -8.63 -49.52
CA LEU A 5 52.29 -8.81 -48.70
C LEU A 5 51.25 -7.77 -49.16
N ALA A 6 50.23 -8.27 -49.83
CA ALA A 6 49.10 -7.47 -50.22
C ALA A 6 48.36 -6.90 -48.97
N PRO A 7 47.86 -5.65 -49.06
CA PRO A 7 47.14 -5.04 -47.95
C PRO A 7 45.79 -5.75 -47.69
N PRO A 8 45.36 -5.84 -46.46
CA PRO A 8 44.09 -6.52 -46.10
C PRO A 8 42.92 -5.81 -46.74
N LYS A 9 42.06 -6.59 -47.38
CA LYS A 9 40.86 -6.12 -48.07
C LYS A 9 39.95 -5.31 -47.11
N ALA A 10 39.64 -4.10 -47.49
CA ALA A 10 38.74 -3.16 -46.86
C ALA A 10 37.26 -3.62 -46.92
N GLY A 11 36.95 -4.85 -46.45
CA GLY A 11 35.61 -5.42 -46.54
C GLY A 11 34.97 -5.78 -45.21
N GLN A 12 35.72 -5.84 -44.12
CA GLN A 12 35.16 -6.31 -42.85
C GLN A 12 34.80 -5.22 -41.84
N LYS A 13 35.16 -3.96 -42.07
CA LYS A 13 34.77 -2.85 -41.21
C LYS A 13 33.39 -2.25 -41.62
N SER A 14 32.93 -2.44 -42.86
CA SER A 14 31.64 -1.91 -43.31
C SER A 14 30.46 -2.68 -42.76
N LEU A 15 30.58 -4.00 -42.60
CA LEU A 15 29.45 -4.83 -42.13
C LEU A 15 29.02 -4.59 -40.68
N LEU A 16 29.91 -4.08 -39.82
CA LEU A 16 29.58 -3.72 -38.45
C LEU A 16 28.96 -2.30 -38.38
N PHE A 17 29.47 -1.40 -39.21
CA PHE A 17 28.95 -0.02 -39.32
C PHE A 17 27.57 -0.02 -40.03
N ASP A 18 27.38 -0.83 -41.05
CA ASP A 18 26.11 -0.99 -41.75
C ASP A 18 25.04 -1.68 -40.88
N ARG A 19 25.43 -2.58 -39.99
CA ARG A 19 24.53 -3.14 -38.96
C ARG A 19 24.14 -2.14 -37.88
N LEU A 20 24.98 -1.18 -37.53
CA LEU A 20 24.68 -0.11 -36.60
C LEU A 20 23.87 1.02 -37.22
N GLN A 21 23.94 1.19 -38.56
CA GLN A 21 23.10 2.15 -39.30
C GLN A 21 21.78 1.54 -39.78
N ALA A 22 21.65 0.22 -39.80
CA ALA A 22 20.47 -0.49 -40.26
C ALA A 22 19.40 -0.71 -39.16
N THR A 23 19.60 -0.21 -37.98
CA THR A 23 18.48 0.01 -37.03
C THR A 23 17.89 1.37 -37.37
N PRO A 24 16.68 1.42 -37.98
CA PRO A 24 16.01 2.69 -38.21
C PRO A 24 15.78 3.35 -36.85
N LYS A 25 16.39 4.51 -36.63
CA LYS A 25 16.24 5.28 -35.38
C LYS A 25 14.80 5.73 -35.09
N ASP A 26 13.87 5.50 -36.06
CA ASP A 26 12.49 5.94 -36.01
C ASP A 26 11.45 4.84 -36.24
N VAL A 27 11.84 3.58 -36.32
CA VAL A 27 10.88 2.52 -36.09
C VAL A 27 10.87 2.33 -34.57
N VAL A 28 9.97 3.03 -33.91
CA VAL A 28 9.37 2.53 -32.68
C VAL A 28 9.14 1.05 -32.99
N PRO A 29 9.79 0.08 -32.30
CA PRO A 29 9.45 -1.32 -32.48
C PRO A 29 7.94 -1.33 -32.43
N GLU A 30 7.24 -1.95 -33.38
CA GLU A 30 5.80 -2.21 -33.19
C GLU A 30 5.76 -2.90 -31.85
N GLY A 31 5.70 -2.03 -30.87
CA GLY A 31 5.87 -2.35 -29.50
C GLY A 31 4.81 -3.38 -29.29
N VAL A 32 5.13 -4.40 -28.57
CA VAL A 32 4.16 -5.29 -27.93
C VAL A 32 2.92 -4.43 -27.81
N ARG A 33 1.96 -4.64 -28.74
CA ARG A 33 0.71 -3.87 -28.77
C ARG A 33 0.26 -3.92 -27.35
N THR A 34 0.28 -2.79 -26.66
CA THR A 34 -0.28 -2.70 -25.30
C THR A 34 -1.57 -3.48 -25.40
N PRO A 35 -1.73 -4.61 -24.71
CA PRO A 35 -2.92 -5.44 -24.89
C PRO A 35 -4.06 -4.47 -24.70
N LYS A 36 -4.82 -4.20 -25.78
CA LYS A 36 -6.03 -3.39 -25.66
C LYS A 36 -6.72 -4.02 -24.51
N ARG A 37 -6.96 -3.26 -23.42
CA ARG A 37 -7.69 -3.72 -22.25
C ARG A 37 -8.79 -4.60 -22.78
N GLN A 38 -8.58 -5.91 -22.74
CA GLN A 38 -9.63 -6.86 -23.10
C GLN A 38 -10.74 -6.50 -22.14
N HIS A 39 -11.93 -6.28 -22.67
CA HIS A 39 -13.14 -5.91 -21.96
C HIS A 39 -13.03 -6.39 -20.52
N SER A 40 -13.04 -5.46 -19.57
CA SER A 40 -13.02 -5.81 -18.16
C SER A 40 -14.04 -6.93 -18.00
N SER A 41 -13.62 -8.12 -17.56
CA SER A 41 -14.51 -9.26 -17.32
C SER A 41 -15.63 -8.96 -16.32
N ARG A 42 -15.56 -7.81 -15.66
CA ARG A 42 -16.59 -7.17 -14.86
C ARG A 42 -17.91 -7.04 -15.63
N PHE A 43 -17.84 -6.82 -16.91
CA PHE A 43 -18.97 -6.52 -17.76
C PHE A 43 -19.22 -7.67 -18.73
N ASP A 44 -19.35 -8.89 -18.22
CA ASP A 44 -19.92 -9.98 -18.99
C ASP A 44 -21.41 -9.70 -19.22
N ILE A 45 -21.66 -8.89 -20.27
CA ILE A 45 -22.99 -8.40 -20.66
C ILE A 45 -23.73 -9.45 -21.51
N SER A 46 -23.12 -10.62 -21.71
CA SER A 46 -23.64 -11.64 -22.66
C SER A 46 -25.06 -12.10 -22.34
N ASP A 47 -25.55 -11.92 -21.12
CA ASP A 47 -26.89 -12.35 -20.70
C ASP A 47 -27.88 -11.20 -20.41
N GLN A 48 -27.45 -9.96 -20.42
CA GLN A 48 -28.33 -8.81 -20.17
C GLN A 48 -28.76 -8.19 -21.50
N ARG A 49 -29.87 -8.67 -22.06
CA ARG A 49 -30.62 -7.94 -23.08
C ARG A 49 -30.82 -6.53 -22.59
N GLN A 50 -30.37 -5.53 -23.36
CA GLN A 50 -30.50 -4.09 -23.11
C GLN A 50 -31.84 -3.78 -22.46
N ARG A 51 -31.85 -3.56 -21.14
CA ARG A 51 -33.02 -3.01 -20.45
C ARG A 51 -32.81 -1.52 -20.35
N GLU A 52 -33.51 -0.77 -21.17
CA GLU A 52 -33.60 0.66 -20.96
C GLU A 52 -34.16 0.91 -19.56
N LEU A 53 -33.41 1.71 -18.77
CA LEU A 53 -33.90 2.12 -17.47
C LEU A 53 -34.91 3.26 -17.64
N GLU A 54 -36.01 3.18 -16.89
CA GLU A 54 -36.99 4.25 -16.75
C GLU A 54 -36.69 5.06 -15.49
N LYS A 55 -36.80 6.37 -15.57
CA LYS A 55 -36.60 7.24 -14.42
C LYS A 55 -37.73 7.06 -13.42
N LEU A 56 -37.42 6.59 -12.22
CA LEU A 56 -38.34 6.50 -11.10
C LEU A 56 -38.51 7.87 -10.42
N PRO A 57 -39.68 8.11 -9.74
CA PRO A 57 -39.92 9.36 -9.01
C PRO A 57 -38.91 9.57 -7.87
N GLY A 58 -38.74 10.80 -7.43
CA GLY A 58 -37.93 11.15 -6.25
C GLY A 58 -38.62 10.74 -4.94
N PHE A 59 -37.84 10.56 -3.86
CA PHE A 59 -38.40 10.17 -2.54
C PHE A 59 -39.34 11.19 -1.96
N HIS A 60 -39.24 12.48 -2.34
CA HIS A 60 -40.11 13.56 -1.93
C HIS A 60 -41.44 13.58 -2.72
N GLU A 61 -41.50 12.99 -3.90
CA GLU A 61 -42.68 12.91 -4.75
C GLU A 61 -43.62 11.77 -4.36
N VAL A 62 -43.14 10.86 -3.48
CA VAL A 62 -43.90 9.66 -3.09
C VAL A 62 -44.28 9.74 -1.61
N PRO A 63 -45.49 9.35 -1.25
CA PRO A 63 -45.97 9.34 0.14
C PRO A 63 -45.08 8.40 1.01
N PRO A 64 -44.95 8.68 2.33
CA PRO A 64 -44.04 7.97 3.22
C PRO A 64 -44.19 6.43 3.23
N ASN A 65 -45.42 5.96 3.11
CA ASN A 65 -45.75 4.53 3.11
C ASN A 65 -45.22 3.76 1.86
N ARG A 66 -44.93 4.45 0.77
CA ARG A 66 -44.38 3.85 -0.47
C ARG A 66 -42.89 4.10 -0.63
N ARG A 67 -42.25 4.86 0.24
CA ARG A 67 -40.80 5.17 0.11
C ARG A 67 -39.91 3.94 0.24
N GLN A 68 -40.31 2.99 1.09
CA GLN A 68 -39.57 1.73 1.22
C GLN A 68 -39.64 0.89 -0.06
N GLU A 69 -40.80 0.80 -0.68
CA GLU A 69 -40.93 0.10 -1.97
C GLU A 69 -40.13 0.78 -3.06
N LEU A 70 -40.21 2.11 -3.14
CA LEU A 70 -39.38 2.89 -4.08
C LEU A 70 -37.89 2.69 -3.85
N PHE A 71 -37.43 2.63 -2.59
CA PHE A 71 -36.05 2.36 -2.25
C PHE A 71 -35.57 1.01 -2.82
N MET A 72 -36.38 -0.04 -2.66
CA MET A 72 -36.08 -1.35 -3.21
C MET A 72 -36.04 -1.35 -4.75
N GLN A 73 -37.00 -0.66 -5.40
CA GLN A 73 -37.02 -0.53 -6.86
C GLN A 73 -35.78 0.21 -7.40
N LYS A 74 -35.32 1.27 -6.72
CA LYS A 74 -34.08 1.98 -7.08
C LYS A 74 -32.84 1.09 -6.88
N LEU A 75 -32.77 0.29 -5.82
CA LEU A 75 -31.69 -0.70 -5.65
C LEU A 75 -31.68 -1.73 -6.77
N ASP A 76 -32.85 -2.21 -7.18
CA ASP A 76 -32.97 -3.17 -8.29
C ASP A 76 -32.48 -2.55 -9.63
N GLN A 77 -32.78 -1.28 -9.88
CA GLN A 77 -32.22 -0.55 -11.03
C GLN A 77 -30.70 -0.44 -10.95
N CYS A 78 -30.14 -0.20 -9.74
CA CYS A 78 -28.70 -0.10 -9.55
C CYS A 78 -27.98 -1.44 -9.68
N ASN A 79 -28.68 -2.59 -9.67
CA ASN A 79 -28.12 -3.91 -9.95
C ASN A 79 -27.77 -4.13 -11.42
N ILE A 80 -28.26 -3.27 -12.34
CA ILE A 80 -27.93 -3.37 -13.76
C ILE A 80 -26.52 -2.78 -13.99
N ILE A 81 -25.68 -3.56 -14.65
CA ILE A 81 -24.29 -3.19 -14.93
C ILE A 81 -24.17 -2.73 -16.37
N PHE A 82 -23.44 -1.64 -16.59
CA PHE A 82 -23.19 -1.07 -17.92
C PHE A 82 -21.71 -1.20 -18.30
N ASP A 83 -21.46 -1.24 -19.60
CA ASP A 83 -20.09 -1.12 -20.14
C ASP A 83 -19.65 0.34 -20.13
N PHE A 84 -18.65 0.65 -19.28
CA PHE A 84 -18.05 1.97 -19.22
C PHE A 84 -16.87 2.15 -20.19
N ASN A 85 -16.43 1.10 -20.87
CA ASN A 85 -15.43 1.22 -21.94
C ASN A 85 -16.06 1.86 -23.19
N ASP A 86 -17.37 1.67 -23.39
CA ASP A 86 -18.13 2.42 -24.40
C ASP A 86 -18.75 3.67 -23.75
N ALA A 87 -18.11 4.82 -23.95
CA ALA A 87 -18.59 6.09 -23.40
C ALA A 87 -19.94 6.54 -24.01
N SER A 88 -20.24 6.12 -25.22
CA SER A 88 -21.45 6.50 -25.97
C SER A 88 -22.63 5.56 -25.75
N GLY A 89 -22.36 4.32 -25.33
CA GLY A 89 -23.37 3.31 -25.08
C GLY A 89 -24.20 3.57 -23.83
N ASP A 90 -25.50 3.36 -23.90
CA ASP A 90 -26.45 3.40 -22.78
C ASP A 90 -26.42 4.67 -21.93
N MET A 91 -26.03 5.82 -22.49
CA MET A 91 -25.83 7.08 -21.75
C MET A 91 -27.04 7.46 -20.89
N LYS A 92 -28.26 7.34 -21.42
CA LYS A 92 -29.48 7.64 -20.67
C LYS A 92 -29.66 6.74 -19.46
N SER A 93 -29.43 5.43 -19.62
CA SER A 93 -29.58 4.46 -18.53
C SER A 93 -28.46 4.59 -17.49
N LYS A 94 -27.23 4.88 -17.93
CA LYS A 94 -26.10 5.21 -17.04
C LYS A 94 -26.41 6.44 -16.17
N GLU A 95 -26.97 7.48 -16.75
CA GLU A 95 -27.37 8.69 -16.02
C GLU A 95 -28.52 8.43 -15.05
N ILE A 96 -29.52 7.64 -15.44
CA ILE A 96 -30.62 7.25 -14.54
C ILE A 96 -30.08 6.47 -13.35
N LYS A 97 -29.17 5.51 -13.56
CA LYS A 97 -28.51 4.77 -12.49
C LYS A 97 -27.71 5.68 -11.57
N ARG A 98 -26.94 6.61 -12.12
CA ARG A 98 -26.15 7.57 -11.34
C ARG A 98 -27.04 8.41 -10.44
N LEU A 99 -28.14 8.94 -10.97
CA LEU A 99 -29.12 9.71 -10.21
C LEU A 99 -29.78 8.85 -9.12
N ALA A 100 -30.16 7.61 -9.43
CA ALA A 100 -30.75 6.69 -8.44
C ALA A 100 -29.77 6.40 -7.29
N LEU A 101 -28.49 6.20 -7.57
CA LEU A 101 -27.45 6.00 -6.54
C LEU A 101 -27.31 7.23 -5.63
N HIS A 102 -27.29 8.44 -6.20
CA HIS A 102 -27.23 9.67 -5.41
C HIS A 102 -28.50 9.86 -4.55
N GLU A 103 -29.67 9.62 -5.10
CA GLU A 103 -30.92 9.71 -4.35
C GLU A 103 -30.97 8.68 -3.19
N LEU A 104 -30.46 7.46 -3.39
CA LEU A 104 -30.33 6.45 -2.34
C LEU A 104 -29.36 6.90 -1.24
N LEU A 105 -28.22 7.46 -1.63
CA LEU A 105 -27.21 8.00 -0.71
C LEU A 105 -27.79 9.12 0.14
N ASP A 106 -28.42 10.12 -0.49
CA ASP A 106 -29.03 11.25 0.18
C ASP A 106 -30.17 10.82 1.12
N TYR A 107 -30.96 9.85 0.69
CA TYR A 107 -32.08 9.35 1.49
C TYR A 107 -31.59 8.70 2.81
N VAL A 108 -30.55 7.88 2.76
CA VAL A 108 -29.96 7.25 3.95
C VAL A 108 -29.19 8.25 4.80
N ALA A 109 -28.55 9.26 4.18
CA ALA A 109 -27.76 10.26 4.90
C ALA A 109 -28.61 11.28 5.65
N GLN A 110 -29.76 11.67 5.09
CA GLN A 110 -30.58 12.76 5.62
C GLN A 110 -31.73 12.27 6.52
N ASN A 111 -32.13 11.01 6.44
CA ASN A 111 -33.27 10.49 7.17
C ASN A 111 -32.85 9.48 8.25
N ARG A 112 -33.61 9.44 9.34
CA ARG A 112 -33.43 8.47 10.43
C ARG A 112 -34.54 7.42 10.39
N GLN A 113 -34.26 6.25 10.94
CA GLN A 113 -35.23 5.13 11.04
C GLN A 113 -35.77 4.66 9.67
N VAL A 114 -34.90 4.76 8.65
CA VAL A 114 -35.26 4.37 7.28
C VAL A 114 -34.74 2.99 6.89
N ILE A 115 -33.76 2.45 7.63
CA ILE A 115 -33.19 1.15 7.33
C ILE A 115 -33.99 0.04 8.00
N SER A 116 -34.66 -0.77 7.18
CA SER A 116 -35.46 -1.92 7.63
C SER A 116 -34.77 -3.24 7.25
N GLU A 117 -35.13 -4.33 7.96
CA GLU A 117 -34.54 -5.64 7.77
C GLU A 117 -34.52 -6.14 6.30
N PRO A 118 -35.61 -6.00 5.50
CA PRO A 118 -35.61 -6.43 4.09
C PRO A 118 -34.62 -5.72 3.18
N MET A 119 -34.07 -4.56 3.61
CA MET A 119 -33.11 -3.80 2.81
C MET A 119 -31.72 -4.42 2.82
N TYR A 120 -31.31 -5.12 3.90
CA TYR A 120 -29.97 -5.66 4.05
C TYR A 120 -29.53 -6.56 2.89
N PRO A 121 -30.28 -7.62 2.52
CA PRO A 121 -29.87 -8.47 1.40
C PRO A 121 -29.77 -7.69 0.10
N ARG A 122 -30.67 -6.74 -0.17
CA ARG A 122 -30.68 -5.96 -1.40
C ARG A 122 -29.54 -4.97 -1.50
N VAL A 123 -29.19 -4.33 -0.38
CA VAL A 123 -28.03 -3.42 -0.33
C VAL A 123 -26.74 -4.19 -0.54
N VAL A 124 -26.56 -5.32 0.16
CA VAL A 124 -25.36 -6.16 0.00
C VAL A 124 -25.26 -6.75 -1.41
N GLU A 125 -26.39 -7.17 -2.00
CA GLU A 125 -26.46 -7.64 -3.38
C GLU A 125 -26.05 -6.54 -4.37
N MET A 126 -26.58 -5.33 -4.21
CA MET A 126 -26.26 -4.18 -5.07
C MET A 126 -24.78 -3.84 -4.97
N PHE A 127 -24.21 -3.78 -3.75
CA PHE A 127 -22.78 -3.55 -3.55
C PHE A 127 -21.95 -4.63 -4.25
N SER A 128 -22.27 -5.89 -4.00
CA SER A 128 -21.52 -7.03 -4.55
C SER A 128 -21.53 -7.04 -6.07
N LYS A 129 -22.70 -6.84 -6.70
CA LYS A 129 -22.84 -6.82 -8.15
C LYS A 129 -22.08 -5.68 -8.83
N ASN A 130 -22.00 -4.53 -8.18
CA ASN A 130 -21.31 -3.37 -8.73
C ASN A 130 -19.80 -3.40 -8.52
N LEU A 131 -19.30 -4.05 -7.48
CA LEU A 131 -17.90 -3.95 -7.06
C LEU A 131 -17.12 -5.24 -7.21
N PHE A 132 -17.68 -6.40 -6.83
CA PHE A 132 -16.95 -7.65 -6.86
C PHE A 132 -16.70 -8.11 -8.29
N ARG A 133 -15.43 -8.14 -8.66
CA ARG A 133 -14.95 -8.47 -9.98
C ARG A 133 -13.55 -9.02 -9.92
N PRO A 134 -13.15 -9.87 -10.88
CA PRO A 134 -11.75 -10.19 -11.03
C PRO A 134 -10.97 -8.93 -11.41
N ILE A 135 -9.86 -8.70 -10.73
CA ILE A 135 -8.94 -7.62 -11.06
C ILE A 135 -8.19 -8.01 -12.34
N PRO A 136 -8.17 -7.13 -13.36
CA PRO A 136 -7.43 -7.42 -14.59
C PRO A 136 -5.93 -7.55 -14.29
N PRO A 137 -5.20 -8.38 -15.08
CA PRO A 137 -3.76 -8.44 -14.94
C PRO A 137 -3.15 -7.06 -15.19
N PRO A 138 -2.00 -6.75 -14.57
CA PRO A 138 -1.38 -5.43 -14.68
C PRO A 138 -1.03 -5.08 -16.12
N VAL A 139 -1.03 -3.79 -16.38
CA VAL A 139 -0.70 -3.26 -17.70
C VAL A 139 0.78 -3.50 -18.03
N ASN A 140 1.66 -3.49 -17.03
CA ASN A 140 3.09 -3.79 -17.21
C ASN A 140 3.44 -5.19 -16.64
N PRO A 141 3.43 -6.25 -17.47
CA PRO A 141 3.70 -7.62 -17.02
C PRO A 141 5.18 -7.91 -16.72
N GLN A 142 6.09 -7.01 -17.06
CA GLN A 142 7.55 -7.26 -16.95
C GLN A 142 8.12 -7.04 -15.55
N GLY A 143 7.28 -6.75 -14.56
CA GLY A 143 7.71 -6.74 -13.14
C GLY A 143 8.61 -5.59 -12.73
N GLU A 144 8.74 -4.55 -13.52
CA GLU A 144 9.23 -3.28 -13.03
C GLU A 144 8.23 -2.74 -12.03
N ALA A 145 8.70 -2.45 -10.83
CA ALA A 145 7.86 -1.89 -9.79
C ALA A 145 7.28 -0.56 -10.30
N PHE A 146 5.97 -0.35 -10.09
CA PHE A 146 5.33 0.94 -10.33
C PHE A 146 6.12 2.02 -9.59
N ASP A 147 6.60 3.01 -10.33
CA ASP A 147 7.26 4.19 -9.77
C ASP A 147 6.24 5.33 -9.68
N PRO A 148 5.85 5.76 -8.46
CA PRO A 148 4.86 6.84 -8.30
C PRO A 148 5.30 8.17 -8.90
N GLU A 149 6.61 8.37 -9.16
CA GLU A 149 7.15 9.61 -9.76
C GLU A 149 7.12 9.57 -11.29
N GLU A 150 7.22 8.39 -11.90
CA GLU A 150 7.31 8.23 -13.36
C GLU A 150 6.04 7.62 -13.97
N ASP A 151 5.30 6.78 -13.22
CA ASP A 151 4.17 6.02 -13.72
C ASP A 151 2.82 6.62 -13.31
N GLU A 152 1.93 6.85 -14.26
CA GLU A 152 0.55 7.22 -13.95
C GLU A 152 -0.27 5.98 -13.53
N PRO A 153 -1.04 6.07 -12.43
CA PRO A 153 -1.88 4.95 -12.00
C PRO A 153 -3.00 4.68 -13.00
N VAL A 154 -3.29 3.41 -13.22
CA VAL A 154 -4.42 3.01 -14.09
C VAL A 154 -5.73 3.25 -13.36
N LEU A 155 -6.45 4.28 -13.80
CA LEU A 155 -7.72 4.67 -13.19
C LEU A 155 -8.89 3.80 -13.69
N GLU A 156 -9.82 3.49 -12.80
CA GLU A 156 -11.04 2.75 -13.11
C GLU A 156 -12.02 3.62 -13.91
N VAL A 157 -12.39 3.18 -15.09
CA VAL A 157 -13.27 3.93 -16.00
C VAL A 157 -14.70 4.07 -15.42
N ALA A 158 -15.17 3.05 -14.68
CA ALA A 158 -16.48 3.06 -14.04
C ALA A 158 -16.52 3.88 -12.73
N TRP A 159 -15.44 4.58 -12.38
CA TRP A 159 -15.29 5.30 -11.11
C TRP A 159 -16.48 6.21 -10.76
N PRO A 160 -17.08 6.99 -11.68
CA PRO A 160 -18.21 7.86 -11.34
C PRO A 160 -19.42 7.15 -10.72
N HIS A 161 -19.61 5.86 -11.02
CA HIS A 161 -20.66 5.04 -10.41
C HIS A 161 -20.16 4.28 -9.19
N ILE A 162 -18.96 3.72 -9.27
CA ILE A 162 -18.36 2.93 -8.20
C ILE A 162 -18.15 3.75 -6.94
N GLN A 163 -17.69 4.98 -7.08
CA GLN A 163 -17.53 5.90 -5.96
C GLN A 163 -18.83 6.04 -5.18
N VAL A 164 -19.92 6.31 -5.86
CA VAL A 164 -21.23 6.51 -5.20
C VAL A 164 -21.72 5.22 -4.54
N VAL A 165 -21.41 4.05 -5.11
CA VAL A 165 -21.72 2.75 -4.48
C VAL A 165 -20.95 2.58 -3.17
N TYR A 166 -19.65 2.92 -3.13
CA TYR A 166 -18.86 2.89 -1.89
C TYR A 166 -19.41 3.88 -0.86
N GLU A 167 -19.68 5.12 -1.26
CA GLU A 167 -20.21 6.15 -0.39
C GLU A 167 -21.57 5.74 0.21
N PHE A 168 -22.45 5.19 -0.61
CA PHE A 168 -23.74 4.68 -0.16
C PHE A 168 -23.58 3.55 0.86
N PHE A 169 -22.71 2.58 0.59
CA PHE A 169 -22.49 1.45 1.49
C PHE A 169 -21.87 1.88 2.81
N LEU A 170 -20.93 2.82 2.79
CA LEU A 170 -20.34 3.40 4.00
C LEU A 170 -21.41 4.11 4.83
N ARG A 171 -22.26 4.94 4.22
CA ARG A 171 -23.37 5.61 4.92
C ARG A 171 -24.36 4.61 5.49
N PHE A 172 -24.64 3.53 4.76
CA PHE A 172 -25.47 2.45 5.23
C PHE A 172 -24.92 1.77 6.49
N ILE A 173 -23.64 1.38 6.46
CA ILE A 173 -22.96 0.74 7.62
C ILE A 173 -22.82 1.72 8.80
N GLU A 174 -22.53 2.98 8.54
CA GLU A 174 -22.30 4.00 9.58
C GLU A 174 -23.59 4.51 10.20
N SER A 175 -24.74 4.30 9.56
CA SER A 175 -26.01 4.74 10.07
C SER A 175 -26.26 4.25 11.50
N GLN A 176 -26.92 5.09 12.30
CA GLN A 176 -27.35 4.74 13.66
C GLN A 176 -28.38 3.61 13.67
N ASP A 177 -29.14 3.48 12.58
CA ASP A 177 -30.16 2.45 12.40
C ASP A 177 -29.60 1.10 11.97
N PHE A 178 -28.30 1.03 11.67
CA PHE A 178 -27.65 -0.19 11.20
C PHE A 178 -27.58 -1.26 12.30
N ASN A 179 -28.19 -2.40 12.03
CA ASN A 179 -28.22 -3.54 12.94
C ASN A 179 -27.32 -4.67 12.45
N THR A 180 -26.21 -4.92 13.18
CA THR A 180 -25.27 -5.97 12.86
C THR A 180 -25.88 -7.38 12.91
N ASN A 181 -26.96 -7.59 13.69
CA ASN A 181 -27.60 -8.90 13.76
C ASN A 181 -28.31 -9.30 12.46
N TYR A 182 -28.83 -8.34 11.73
CA TYR A 182 -29.39 -8.59 10.39
C TYR A 182 -28.27 -8.68 9.35
N ALA A 183 -27.29 -7.78 9.43
CA ALA A 183 -26.22 -7.69 8.44
C ALA A 183 -25.29 -8.91 8.42
N LYS A 184 -25.04 -9.57 9.56
CA LYS A 184 -24.11 -10.72 9.67
C LYS A 184 -24.48 -11.93 8.82
N GLN A 185 -25.72 -12.01 8.33
CA GLN A 185 -26.17 -13.07 7.45
C GLN A 185 -25.70 -12.86 5.99
N TYR A 186 -25.40 -11.63 5.62
CA TYR A 186 -25.07 -11.22 4.26
C TYR A 186 -23.61 -10.73 4.14
N ILE A 187 -23.08 -10.11 5.20
CA ILE A 187 -21.65 -9.73 5.30
C ILE A 187 -20.95 -10.86 6.06
N ASP A 188 -20.59 -11.87 5.32
CA ASP A 188 -19.95 -13.11 5.78
C ASP A 188 -18.47 -13.22 5.41
N HIS A 189 -17.88 -14.39 5.59
CA HIS A 189 -16.50 -14.67 5.21
C HIS A 189 -16.26 -14.52 3.71
N GLY A 190 -17.20 -14.94 2.86
CA GLY A 190 -17.12 -14.82 1.41
C GLY A 190 -17.09 -13.37 0.98
N PHE A 191 -17.96 -12.53 1.55
CA PHE A 191 -17.96 -11.09 1.31
C PHE A 191 -16.61 -10.44 1.67
N VAL A 192 -16.04 -10.80 2.81
CA VAL A 192 -14.72 -10.25 3.24
C VAL A 192 -13.61 -10.67 2.28
N LEU A 193 -13.59 -11.93 1.81
CA LEU A 193 -12.59 -12.38 0.86
C LEU A 193 -12.70 -11.63 -0.48
N SER A 194 -13.93 -11.50 -1.01
CA SER A 194 -14.16 -10.73 -2.25
C SER A 194 -13.76 -9.26 -2.09
N LEU A 195 -13.95 -8.67 -0.90
CA LEU A 195 -13.50 -7.32 -0.62
C LEU A 195 -11.97 -7.23 -0.60
N LEU A 196 -11.28 -8.22 -0.02
CA LEU A 196 -9.82 -8.27 0.02
C LEU A 196 -9.19 -8.45 -1.37
N GLU A 197 -9.84 -9.21 -2.26
CA GLU A 197 -9.38 -9.36 -3.66
C GLU A 197 -9.38 -8.02 -4.40
N LEU A 198 -10.31 -7.12 -4.09
CA LEU A 198 -10.36 -5.79 -4.71
C LEU A 198 -9.19 -4.87 -4.30
N PHE A 199 -8.51 -5.13 -3.19
CA PHE A 199 -7.34 -4.34 -2.79
C PHE A 199 -6.17 -4.44 -3.79
N ASP A 200 -6.17 -5.42 -4.67
CA ASP A 200 -5.21 -5.49 -5.77
C ASP A 200 -5.57 -4.56 -6.95
N SER A 201 -6.58 -3.72 -6.81
CA SER A 201 -6.91 -2.68 -7.78
C SER A 201 -5.76 -1.70 -7.97
N GLU A 202 -5.45 -1.35 -9.22
CA GLU A 202 -4.44 -0.33 -9.54
C GLU A 202 -4.92 1.09 -9.21
N ASP A 203 -6.25 1.32 -9.11
CA ASP A 203 -6.81 2.64 -8.79
C ASP A 203 -6.67 2.96 -7.29
N PRO A 204 -5.84 3.94 -6.91
CA PRO A 204 -5.61 4.28 -5.50
C PRO A 204 -6.88 4.81 -4.82
N ARG A 205 -7.80 5.42 -5.57
CA ARG A 205 -9.07 5.93 -5.03
C ARG A 205 -9.96 4.78 -4.57
N GLU A 206 -9.98 3.68 -5.34
CA GLU A 206 -10.72 2.48 -4.96
C GLU A 206 -10.12 1.83 -3.71
N ARG A 207 -8.79 1.73 -3.63
CA ARG A 207 -8.13 1.17 -2.46
C ARG A 207 -8.39 1.98 -1.18
N ASP A 208 -8.46 3.30 -1.27
CA ASP A 208 -8.79 4.15 -0.13
C ASP A 208 -10.22 3.93 0.39
N PHE A 209 -11.19 3.81 -0.52
CA PHE A 209 -12.56 3.44 -0.15
C PHE A 209 -12.65 2.03 0.44
N LEU A 210 -11.91 1.06 -0.11
CA LEU A 210 -11.82 -0.31 0.41
C LEU A 210 -11.24 -0.33 1.82
N LYS A 211 -10.17 0.44 2.07
CA LYS A 211 -9.56 0.61 3.39
C LYS A 211 -10.61 1.06 4.41
N THR A 212 -11.31 2.14 4.10
CA THR A 212 -12.35 2.67 4.98
C THR A 212 -13.48 1.67 5.20
N THR A 213 -13.94 1.00 4.13
CA THR A 213 -15.02 0.01 4.19
C THR A 213 -14.64 -1.19 5.07
N LEU A 214 -13.47 -1.78 4.84
CA LEU A 214 -13.00 -2.93 5.62
C LEU A 214 -12.76 -2.57 7.09
N HIS A 215 -12.23 -1.38 7.36
CA HIS A 215 -12.04 -0.87 8.71
C HIS A 215 -13.37 -0.69 9.46
N ARG A 216 -14.42 -0.18 8.80
CA ARG A 216 -15.77 -0.07 9.37
C ARG A 216 -16.38 -1.44 9.64
N ILE A 217 -16.23 -2.39 8.72
CA ILE A 217 -16.67 -3.79 8.92
C ILE A 217 -15.95 -4.39 10.12
N TYR A 218 -14.62 -4.25 10.21
CA TYR A 218 -13.84 -4.72 11.34
C TYR A 218 -14.32 -4.13 12.67
N GLY A 219 -14.66 -2.84 12.70
CA GLY A 219 -15.18 -2.16 13.88
C GLY A 219 -16.54 -2.71 14.33
N LYS A 220 -17.47 -2.88 13.39
CA LYS A 220 -18.86 -3.26 13.66
C LYS A 220 -19.05 -4.77 13.90
N PHE A 221 -18.32 -5.65 13.21
CA PHE A 221 -18.52 -7.09 13.21
C PHE A 221 -17.47 -7.82 14.05
N LEU A 222 -17.71 -7.94 15.37
CA LEU A 222 -16.80 -8.59 16.31
C LEU A 222 -16.48 -10.04 15.93
N ASN A 223 -17.46 -10.75 15.40
CA ASN A 223 -17.33 -12.15 14.98
C ASN A 223 -16.40 -12.32 13.75
N LEU A 224 -16.24 -11.29 12.93
CA LEU A 224 -15.38 -11.34 11.73
C LEU A 224 -13.93 -10.90 12.02
N ARG A 225 -13.65 -10.26 13.15
CA ARG A 225 -12.33 -9.69 13.45
C ARG A 225 -11.18 -10.68 13.31
N SER A 226 -11.32 -11.86 13.89
CA SER A 226 -10.29 -12.91 13.81
C SER A 226 -10.10 -13.39 12.38
N PHE A 227 -11.19 -13.56 11.64
CA PHE A 227 -11.15 -13.96 10.24
C PHE A 227 -10.48 -12.90 9.37
N ILE A 228 -10.84 -11.61 9.52
CA ILE A 228 -10.25 -10.50 8.78
C ILE A 228 -8.74 -10.42 9.02
N ARG A 229 -8.28 -10.46 10.30
CA ARG A 229 -6.84 -10.45 10.60
C ARG A 229 -6.10 -11.61 9.95
N ARG A 230 -6.68 -12.83 9.99
CA ARG A 230 -6.09 -14.01 9.38
C ARG A 230 -6.03 -13.89 7.85
N SER A 231 -7.08 -13.38 7.23
CA SER A 231 -7.14 -13.20 5.77
C SER A 231 -6.15 -12.14 5.29
N ILE A 232 -6.03 -11.02 5.99
CA ILE A 232 -4.98 -10.01 5.71
C ILE A 232 -3.58 -10.62 5.87
N ASN A 233 -3.37 -11.39 6.93
CA ASN A 233 -2.11 -12.10 7.16
C ASN A 233 -1.75 -13.03 5.98
N ASN A 234 -2.73 -13.76 5.44
CA ASN A 234 -2.51 -14.61 4.27
C ASN A 234 -2.11 -13.80 3.03
N VAL A 235 -2.70 -12.63 2.80
CA VAL A 235 -2.29 -11.73 1.71
C VAL A 235 -0.81 -11.33 1.87
N PHE A 236 -0.39 -10.95 3.07
CA PHE A 236 1.03 -10.62 3.31
C PHE A 236 1.95 -11.83 3.14
N PHE A 237 1.57 -13.02 3.58
CA PHE A 237 2.36 -14.22 3.35
C PHE A 237 2.57 -14.49 1.86
N GLN A 238 1.52 -14.44 1.06
CA GLN A 238 1.63 -14.59 -0.39
C GLN A 238 2.53 -13.51 -1.00
N PHE A 239 2.37 -12.27 -0.57
CA PHE A 239 3.18 -11.16 -1.04
C PHE A 239 4.67 -11.34 -0.70
N ILE A 240 5.02 -11.67 0.55
CA ILE A 240 6.42 -11.78 1.00
C ILE A 240 7.14 -12.99 0.39
N TYR A 241 6.45 -14.14 0.30
CA TYR A 241 7.10 -15.42 0.03
C TYR A 241 6.82 -16.00 -1.35
N GLU A 242 5.82 -15.49 -2.09
CA GLU A 242 5.41 -16.07 -3.36
C GLU A 242 5.46 -15.06 -4.51
N THR A 243 4.71 -13.96 -4.41
CA THR A 243 4.44 -13.10 -5.57
C THR A 243 5.28 -11.82 -5.61
N GLU A 244 5.66 -11.28 -4.46
CA GLU A 244 6.22 -9.93 -4.26
C GLU A 244 5.40 -8.82 -4.95
N ARG A 245 4.11 -9.10 -5.19
CA ARG A 245 3.24 -8.25 -5.97
C ARG A 245 1.82 -8.23 -5.41
N PHE A 246 1.37 -7.08 -4.96
CA PHE A 246 0.01 -6.77 -4.55
C PHE A 246 -0.09 -5.25 -4.32
N ASN A 247 -1.10 -4.59 -4.91
CA ASN A 247 -1.20 -3.13 -4.89
C ASN A 247 -1.64 -2.55 -3.54
N GLY A 248 -2.44 -3.27 -2.78
CA GLY A 248 -3.09 -2.79 -1.54
C GLY A 248 -2.32 -3.03 -0.25
N ILE A 249 -1.01 -3.26 -0.29
CA ILE A 249 -0.21 -3.53 0.93
C ILE A 249 -0.23 -2.33 1.89
N ALA A 250 -0.07 -1.12 1.38
CA ALA A 250 -0.07 0.10 2.20
C ALA A 250 -1.40 0.29 2.92
N GLU A 251 -2.51 0.17 2.22
CA GLU A 251 -3.85 0.35 2.76
C GLU A 251 -4.20 -0.73 3.80
N LEU A 252 -3.77 -1.97 3.59
CA LEU A 252 -3.92 -3.05 4.58
C LEU A 252 -3.08 -2.81 5.83
N LEU A 253 -1.87 -2.26 5.69
CA LEU A 253 -1.03 -1.86 6.82
C LEU A 253 -1.64 -0.70 7.61
N GLU A 254 -2.28 0.27 6.97
CA GLU A 254 -2.99 1.36 7.65
C GLU A 254 -4.15 0.82 8.53
N ILE A 255 -4.93 -0.14 8.00
CA ILE A 255 -5.95 -0.82 8.79
C ILE A 255 -5.32 -1.52 10.00
N LEU A 256 -4.24 -2.25 9.77
CA LEU A 256 -3.55 -2.98 10.83
C LEU A 256 -2.91 -2.07 11.87
N GLY A 257 -2.33 -0.95 11.49
CA GLY A 257 -1.82 0.05 12.43
C GLY A 257 -2.90 0.50 13.42
N SER A 258 -4.10 0.79 12.92
CA SER A 258 -5.25 1.10 13.77
C SER A 258 -5.68 -0.07 14.67
N ILE A 259 -5.61 -1.30 14.16
CA ILE A 259 -5.96 -2.51 14.92
C ILE A 259 -4.93 -2.78 16.01
N ILE A 260 -3.63 -2.63 15.70
CA ILE A 260 -2.51 -2.83 16.65
C ILE A 260 -2.61 -1.83 17.79
N ASN A 261 -2.89 -0.57 17.48
CA ASN A 261 -3.12 0.46 18.49
C ASN A 261 -4.26 0.08 19.45
N GLY A 262 -5.29 -0.61 18.97
CA GLY A 262 -6.41 -1.14 19.76
C GLY A 262 -6.15 -2.46 20.50
N PHE A 263 -4.96 -3.06 20.45
CA PHE A 263 -4.68 -4.32 21.13
C PHE A 263 -4.68 -4.16 22.65
N ALA A 264 -5.32 -5.10 23.32
CA ALA A 264 -5.27 -5.21 24.78
C ALA A 264 -3.92 -5.77 25.25
N LEU A 265 -3.45 -5.30 26.39
CA LEU A 265 -2.23 -5.78 27.05
C LEU A 265 -2.57 -6.87 28.07
N PRO A 266 -1.69 -7.88 28.26
CA PRO A 266 -0.45 -8.13 27.49
C PRO A 266 -0.74 -8.62 26.08
N LEU A 267 0.21 -8.40 25.16
CA LEU A 267 0.10 -8.88 23.79
C LEU A 267 0.01 -10.41 23.74
N LYS A 268 -0.88 -10.93 22.91
CA LYS A 268 -1.00 -12.36 22.66
C LYS A 268 0.14 -12.88 21.80
N GLU A 269 0.49 -14.16 21.95
CA GLU A 269 1.51 -14.81 21.11
C GLU A 269 1.21 -14.70 19.61
N GLU A 270 -0.06 -14.78 19.20
CA GLU A 270 -0.45 -14.59 17.80
C GLU A 270 -0.03 -13.21 17.24
N HIS A 271 -0.04 -12.16 18.10
CA HIS A 271 0.37 -10.81 17.70
C HIS A 271 1.89 -10.71 17.58
N LYS A 272 2.64 -11.33 18.48
CA LYS A 272 4.11 -11.37 18.41
C LYS A 272 4.58 -12.17 17.20
N LEU A 273 3.93 -13.29 16.90
CA LEU A 273 4.19 -14.07 15.70
C LEU A 273 3.90 -13.28 14.41
N PHE A 274 2.86 -12.43 14.42
CA PHE A 274 2.58 -11.56 13.31
C PHE A 274 3.69 -10.53 13.08
N LEU A 275 4.19 -9.91 14.15
CA LEU A 275 5.34 -9.00 14.07
C LEU A 275 6.55 -9.71 13.44
N THR A 276 6.94 -10.87 13.96
CA THR A 276 8.18 -11.56 13.60
C THR A 276 8.14 -12.28 12.25
N ARG A 277 6.98 -12.79 11.86
CA ARG A 277 6.80 -13.60 10.65
C ARG A 277 6.27 -12.81 9.46
N VAL A 278 5.71 -11.63 9.71
CA VAL A 278 5.09 -10.80 8.66
C VAL A 278 5.69 -9.41 8.59
N LEU A 279 5.57 -8.59 9.65
CA LEU A 279 5.98 -7.18 9.58
C LEU A 279 7.48 -7.04 9.37
N ILE A 280 8.31 -7.74 10.14
CA ILE A 280 9.76 -7.70 9.95
C ILE A 280 10.17 -8.22 8.55
N PRO A 281 9.68 -9.38 8.05
CA PRO A 281 9.99 -9.85 6.70
C PRO A 281 9.49 -8.96 5.54
N LEU A 282 8.48 -8.12 5.74
CA LEU A 282 8.03 -7.14 4.73
C LEU A 282 9.15 -6.18 4.29
N HIS A 283 10.14 -5.92 5.15
CA HIS A 283 11.31 -5.12 4.80
C HIS A 283 12.22 -5.76 3.74
N LYS A 284 12.11 -7.06 3.51
CA LYS A 284 12.89 -7.78 2.50
C LYS A 284 12.51 -7.38 1.08
N VAL A 285 11.22 -7.11 0.83
CA VAL A 285 10.64 -6.95 -0.51
C VAL A 285 11.22 -5.73 -1.23
N LYS A 286 11.39 -5.83 -2.56
CA LYS A 286 11.99 -4.77 -3.38
C LYS A 286 11.15 -3.50 -3.41
N SER A 287 9.82 -3.64 -3.47
CA SER A 287 8.85 -2.53 -3.53
C SER A 287 8.55 -1.90 -2.18
N LEU A 288 9.47 -1.95 -1.21
CA LEU A 288 9.28 -1.40 0.14
C LEU A 288 8.87 0.07 0.13
N SER A 289 9.39 0.88 -0.81
CA SER A 289 9.07 2.30 -0.95
C SER A 289 7.57 2.59 -1.04
N MET A 290 6.78 1.65 -1.56
CA MET A 290 5.34 1.81 -1.74
C MET A 290 4.53 1.77 -0.43
N TYR A 291 5.10 1.23 0.65
CA TYR A 291 4.36 1.01 1.91
C TYR A 291 5.22 1.17 3.17
N HIS A 292 6.46 1.63 3.03
CA HIS A 292 7.39 1.76 4.16
C HIS A 292 6.86 2.64 5.30
N PRO A 293 6.24 3.82 5.06
CA PRO A 293 5.73 4.65 6.15
C PRO A 293 4.68 3.95 7.01
N GLN A 294 3.77 3.19 6.36
CA GLN A 294 2.73 2.43 7.04
C GLN A 294 3.32 1.24 7.82
N LEU A 295 4.35 0.61 7.28
CA LEU A 295 5.04 -0.49 7.93
C LEU A 295 5.79 0.00 9.17
N ALA A 296 6.57 1.07 9.06
CA ALA A 296 7.29 1.69 10.18
C ALA A 296 6.32 2.10 11.30
N TYR A 297 5.20 2.71 10.95
CA TYR A 297 4.14 3.03 11.92
C TYR A 297 3.64 1.78 12.67
N CYS A 298 3.38 0.67 11.96
CA CYS A 298 2.96 -0.58 12.60
C CYS A 298 4.01 -1.12 13.56
N ILE A 299 5.30 -1.05 13.19
CA ILE A 299 6.42 -1.48 14.06
C ILE A 299 6.46 -0.64 15.33
N VAL A 300 6.42 0.69 15.22
CA VAL A 300 6.42 1.61 16.36
C VAL A 300 5.23 1.33 17.28
N GLN A 301 4.04 1.10 16.73
CA GLN A 301 2.86 0.76 17.53
C GLN A 301 3.02 -0.54 18.32
N PHE A 302 3.75 -1.53 17.81
CA PHE A 302 4.09 -2.73 18.58
C PHE A 302 5.06 -2.43 19.73
N LEU A 303 6.08 -1.61 19.48
CA LEU A 303 7.07 -1.25 20.49
C LEU A 303 6.48 -0.39 21.62
N GLU A 304 5.55 0.51 21.30
CA GLU A 304 4.78 1.26 22.31
C GLU A 304 3.92 0.34 23.20
N LYS A 305 3.47 -0.81 22.67
CA LYS A 305 2.69 -1.79 23.46
C LYS A 305 3.57 -2.72 24.30
N ASP A 306 4.73 -3.10 23.81
CA ASP A 306 5.65 -4.01 24.49
C ASP A 306 7.10 -3.70 24.13
N ALA A 307 7.77 -2.90 24.95
CA ALA A 307 9.16 -2.49 24.73
C ALA A 307 10.15 -3.68 24.66
N ALA A 308 9.82 -4.81 25.28
CA ALA A 308 10.67 -6.01 25.22
C ALA A 308 10.83 -6.60 23.81
N LEU A 309 9.99 -6.18 22.85
CA LEU A 309 10.10 -6.57 21.43
C LEU A 309 11.18 -5.81 20.67
N THR A 310 11.78 -4.78 21.26
CA THR A 310 12.78 -3.90 20.62
C THR A 310 13.99 -4.69 20.10
N GLU A 311 14.52 -5.61 20.91
CA GLU A 311 15.65 -6.45 20.50
C GLU A 311 15.33 -7.26 19.25
N GLU A 312 14.17 -7.92 19.20
CA GLU A 312 13.75 -8.74 18.06
C GLU A 312 13.53 -7.89 16.78
N VAL A 313 12.94 -6.72 16.94
CA VAL A 313 12.71 -5.77 15.83
C VAL A 313 14.04 -5.27 15.26
N VAL A 314 14.92 -4.74 16.11
CA VAL A 314 16.21 -4.18 15.66
C VAL A 314 17.07 -5.25 15.01
N LEU A 315 17.21 -6.43 15.62
CA LEU A 315 17.97 -7.52 15.00
C LEU A 315 17.33 -8.02 13.71
N GLY A 316 15.99 -7.96 13.61
CA GLY A 316 15.26 -8.25 12.38
C GLY A 316 15.55 -7.26 11.26
N LEU A 317 15.54 -5.96 11.54
CA LEU A 317 15.92 -4.92 10.59
C LEU A 317 17.37 -5.06 10.14
N LEU A 318 18.31 -5.30 11.07
CA LEU A 318 19.72 -5.51 10.74
C LEU A 318 19.92 -6.72 9.82
N ARG A 319 19.11 -7.78 9.96
CA ARG A 319 19.14 -8.95 9.06
C ARG A 319 18.79 -8.59 7.63
N TYR A 320 17.81 -7.68 7.41
CA TYR A 320 17.35 -7.26 6.09
C TYR A 320 17.98 -5.96 5.60
N TRP A 321 19.00 -5.44 6.32
CA TRP A 321 19.62 -4.17 5.98
C TRP A 321 20.12 -4.14 4.53
N PRO A 322 19.73 -3.13 3.74
CA PRO A 322 20.11 -3.03 2.33
C PRO A 322 21.63 -2.85 2.17
N LYS A 323 22.24 -3.63 1.27
CA LYS A 323 23.69 -3.54 1.01
C LYS A 323 24.06 -2.72 -0.21
N VAL A 324 23.13 -2.61 -1.17
CA VAL A 324 23.39 -1.97 -2.49
C VAL A 324 22.34 -0.92 -2.87
N ASN A 325 21.21 -0.87 -2.20
CA ASN A 325 20.15 0.09 -2.48
C ASN A 325 20.19 1.22 -1.45
N SER A 326 20.77 2.36 -1.83
CA SER A 326 20.93 3.54 -0.95
C SER A 326 19.59 4.18 -0.57
N THR A 327 18.63 4.24 -1.48
CA THR A 327 17.31 4.78 -1.18
C THR A 327 16.59 3.93 -0.12
N LYS A 328 16.66 2.61 -0.26
CA LYS A 328 16.12 1.69 0.73
C LYS A 328 16.85 1.77 2.07
N GLU A 329 18.19 1.99 2.06
CA GLU A 329 18.96 2.17 3.28
C GLU A 329 18.57 3.45 4.03
N VAL A 330 18.27 4.54 3.32
CA VAL A 330 17.73 5.78 3.92
C VAL A 330 16.39 5.52 4.59
N MET A 331 15.49 4.71 4.00
CA MET A 331 14.23 4.32 4.63
C MET A 331 14.45 3.57 5.94
N PHE A 332 15.38 2.61 5.98
CA PHE A 332 15.75 1.89 7.21
C PHE A 332 16.30 2.84 8.29
N LEU A 333 17.10 3.81 7.90
CA LEU A 333 17.58 4.83 8.84
C LEU A 333 16.45 5.70 9.38
N ASN A 334 15.47 6.07 8.56
CA ASN A 334 14.28 6.78 9.02
C ASN A 334 13.51 5.98 10.07
N GLU A 335 13.27 4.72 9.80
CA GLU A 335 12.55 3.83 10.73
C GLU A 335 13.33 3.59 12.04
N VAL A 336 14.65 3.46 11.97
CA VAL A 336 15.50 3.34 13.17
C VAL A 336 15.39 4.61 14.03
N GLU A 337 15.27 5.80 13.44
CA GLU A 337 15.02 7.03 14.20
C GLU A 337 13.68 6.99 14.93
N ASP A 338 12.61 6.58 14.22
CA ASP A 338 11.27 6.43 14.82
C ASP A 338 11.29 5.41 15.98
N ILE A 339 12.08 4.32 15.82
CA ILE A 339 12.27 3.32 16.88
C ILE A 339 13.03 3.90 18.08
N PHE A 340 14.05 4.74 17.87
CA PHE A 340 14.77 5.38 18.97
C PHE A 340 13.85 6.26 19.84
N GLU A 341 12.88 6.92 19.24
CA GLU A 341 11.95 7.79 19.99
C GLU A 341 11.12 7.04 21.04
N VAL A 342 10.87 5.75 20.81
CA VAL A 342 10.07 4.89 21.71
C VAL A 342 10.90 3.84 22.46
N MET A 343 12.21 3.83 22.27
CA MET A 343 13.12 2.81 22.81
C MET A 343 13.48 3.09 24.27
N ASP A 344 13.23 2.13 25.14
CA ASP A 344 13.70 2.18 26.53
C ASP A 344 15.22 2.07 26.65
N PRO A 345 15.88 2.82 27.56
CA PRO A 345 17.33 2.68 27.80
C PRO A 345 17.80 1.28 28.09
N ALA A 346 17.00 0.49 28.83
CA ALA A 346 17.34 -0.90 29.13
C ALA A 346 17.31 -1.81 27.88
N GLU A 347 16.41 -1.55 26.95
CA GLU A 347 16.34 -2.27 25.67
C GLU A 347 17.43 -1.79 24.70
N PHE A 348 17.76 -0.49 24.73
CA PHE A 348 18.87 0.09 23.97
C PHE A 348 20.20 -0.62 24.30
N ALA A 349 20.47 -0.83 25.57
CA ALA A 349 21.71 -1.50 26.02
C ALA A 349 21.88 -2.92 25.43
N LYS A 350 20.80 -3.61 25.11
CA LYS A 350 20.86 -4.96 24.50
C LYS A 350 21.26 -4.94 23.03
N VAL A 351 20.88 -3.89 22.32
CA VAL A 351 21.02 -3.79 20.85
C VAL A 351 22.11 -2.81 20.41
N GLN A 352 22.69 -2.02 21.31
CA GLN A 352 23.63 -0.96 21.00
C GLN A 352 24.80 -1.41 20.13
N GLU A 353 25.44 -2.52 20.47
CA GLU A 353 26.62 -2.99 19.73
C GLU A 353 26.32 -3.34 18.26
N PRO A 354 25.40 -4.28 17.95
CA PRO A 354 25.12 -4.62 16.56
C PRO A 354 24.52 -3.44 15.78
N LEU A 355 23.72 -2.59 16.42
CA LEU A 355 23.09 -1.45 15.80
C LEU A 355 24.13 -0.40 15.43
N PHE A 356 25.05 -0.03 16.36
CA PHE A 356 26.11 0.95 16.07
C PHE A 356 27.17 0.42 15.12
N GLN A 357 27.43 -0.89 15.08
CA GLN A 357 28.25 -1.48 14.02
C GLN A 357 27.64 -1.26 12.62
N GLN A 358 26.33 -1.29 12.50
CA GLN A 358 25.66 -0.98 11.23
C GLN A 358 25.63 0.54 10.97
N LEU A 359 25.32 1.36 11.96
CA LEU A 359 25.34 2.83 11.82
C LEU A 359 26.75 3.33 11.43
N ALA A 360 27.81 2.72 11.97
CA ALA A 360 29.19 3.02 11.59
C ALA A 360 29.44 2.80 10.09
N LYS A 361 28.88 1.72 9.51
CA LYS A 361 28.95 1.47 8.06
C LYS A 361 28.16 2.50 7.26
N SER A 362 26.97 2.86 7.72
CA SER A 362 26.13 3.86 7.06
C SER A 362 26.76 5.26 7.12
N VAL A 363 27.37 5.64 8.25
CA VAL A 363 28.17 6.87 8.37
C VAL A 363 29.37 6.85 7.43
N ALA A 364 30.01 5.71 7.24
CA ALA A 364 31.15 5.53 6.32
C ALA A 364 30.74 5.41 4.85
N SER A 365 29.43 5.39 4.53
CA SER A 365 28.92 5.22 3.18
C SER A 365 29.49 6.29 2.22
N PRO A 366 29.92 5.92 1.00
CA PRO A 366 30.29 6.88 -0.04
C PRO A 366 29.06 7.63 -0.60
N HIS A 367 27.87 7.12 -0.37
CA HIS A 367 26.62 7.76 -0.77
C HIS A 367 26.22 8.83 0.26
N PHE A 368 26.23 10.11 -0.17
CA PHE A 368 26.08 11.23 0.76
C PHE A 368 24.75 11.24 1.53
N GLN A 369 23.63 10.87 0.90
CA GLN A 369 22.33 10.83 1.56
C GLN A 369 22.29 9.80 2.69
N VAL A 370 22.91 8.63 2.52
CA VAL A 370 23.01 7.60 3.56
C VAL A 370 23.86 8.12 4.73
N ALA A 371 25.04 8.66 4.43
CA ALA A 371 25.95 9.18 5.45
C ALA A 371 25.35 10.37 6.20
N GLU A 372 24.73 11.31 5.48
CA GLU A 372 24.04 12.47 6.07
C GLU A 372 22.89 12.02 6.96
N ARG A 373 22.04 11.09 6.48
CA ARG A 373 20.90 10.60 7.25
C ARG A 373 21.33 9.87 8.52
N ALA A 374 22.38 9.07 8.46
CA ALA A 374 22.93 8.39 9.63
C ALA A 374 23.53 9.38 10.66
N LEU A 375 24.10 10.50 10.20
CA LEU A 375 24.61 11.55 11.07
C LEU A 375 23.49 12.44 11.66
N TYR A 376 22.34 12.48 11.02
CA TYR A 376 21.21 13.32 11.46
C TYR A 376 20.67 12.91 12.84
N PHE A 377 20.84 11.66 13.27
CA PHE A 377 20.42 11.17 14.59
C PHE A 377 20.99 12.01 15.74
N TRP A 378 22.20 12.54 15.61
CA TRP A 378 22.81 13.38 16.62
C TRP A 378 22.16 14.75 16.82
N ASN A 379 21.15 15.10 16.01
CA ASN A 379 20.30 16.25 16.24
C ASN A 379 19.15 15.95 17.23
N ASN A 380 18.95 14.68 17.57
CA ASN A 380 17.93 14.27 18.54
C ASN A 380 18.56 14.19 19.94
N GLU A 381 18.04 14.99 20.87
CA GLU A 381 18.55 15.08 22.25
C GLU A 381 18.42 13.74 23.00
N TYR A 382 17.30 13.03 22.82
CA TYR A 382 17.10 11.73 23.46
C TYR A 382 18.12 10.68 22.97
N PHE A 383 18.37 10.64 21.68
CA PHE A 383 19.41 9.78 21.11
C PHE A 383 20.80 10.12 21.66
N CYS A 384 21.14 11.44 21.76
CA CYS A 384 22.41 11.87 22.33
C CYS A 384 22.57 11.42 23.78
N ASN A 385 21.50 11.49 24.58
CA ASN A 385 21.51 11.01 25.98
C ASN A 385 21.75 9.49 26.06
N LEU A 386 21.07 8.70 25.22
CA LEU A 386 21.29 7.25 25.15
C LEU A 386 22.75 6.90 24.78
N VAL A 387 23.32 7.65 23.83
CA VAL A 387 24.70 7.47 23.41
C VAL A 387 25.68 7.87 24.51
N SER A 388 25.44 8.97 25.22
CA SER A 388 26.29 9.45 26.32
C SER A 388 26.32 8.47 27.49
N ASP A 389 25.17 7.90 27.83
CA ASP A 389 25.05 6.91 28.91
C ASP A 389 25.76 5.58 28.56
N ASN A 390 26.03 5.32 27.30
CA ASN A 390 26.64 4.10 26.76
C ASN A 390 27.93 4.37 25.98
N VAL A 391 28.59 5.49 26.23
CA VAL A 391 29.74 5.98 25.45
C VAL A 391 30.92 4.99 25.43
N GLU A 392 31.13 4.24 26.50
CA GLU A 392 32.21 3.23 26.61
C GLU A 392 32.10 2.14 25.54
N VAL A 393 30.90 1.76 25.15
CA VAL A 393 30.62 0.76 24.12
C VAL A 393 30.58 1.40 22.72
N ILE A 394 29.96 2.56 22.61
CA ILE A 394 29.65 3.19 21.31
C ILE A 394 30.85 3.91 20.72
N LEU A 395 31.63 4.63 21.55
CA LEU A 395 32.77 5.41 21.06
C LEU A 395 33.81 4.56 20.32
N PRO A 396 34.26 3.37 20.79
CA PRO A 396 35.18 2.54 20.06
C PRO A 396 34.69 2.13 18.67
N ILE A 397 33.38 1.91 18.52
CA ILE A 397 32.75 1.49 17.27
C ILE A 397 32.67 2.69 16.29
N MET A 398 32.27 3.86 16.77
CA MET A 398 31.98 5.02 15.93
C MET A 398 33.21 5.87 15.63
N PHE A 399 34.23 5.85 16.47
CA PHE A 399 35.39 6.75 16.35
C PHE A 399 36.11 6.64 15.00
N LYS A 400 36.45 5.41 14.58
CA LYS A 400 37.19 5.20 13.32
C LYS A 400 36.41 5.69 12.10
N PRO A 401 35.16 5.28 11.84
CA PRO A 401 34.35 5.78 10.72
C PRO A 401 34.19 7.30 10.74
N LEU A 402 33.95 7.89 11.91
CA LEU A 402 33.81 9.33 12.02
C LEU A 402 35.12 10.06 11.71
N TYR A 403 36.24 9.59 12.25
CA TYR A 403 37.55 10.23 12.04
C TYR A 403 38.04 10.13 10.60
N GLU A 404 38.05 8.91 10.01
CA GLU A 404 38.53 8.70 8.64
C GLU A 404 37.70 9.48 7.61
N ASN A 405 36.39 9.49 7.77
CA ASN A 405 35.50 10.19 6.85
C ASN A 405 35.39 11.70 7.11
N SER A 406 35.75 12.21 8.29
CA SER A 406 35.86 13.65 8.52
C SER A 406 36.90 14.33 7.65
N LYS A 407 37.91 13.59 7.24
CA LYS A 407 39.04 14.09 6.41
C LYS A 407 38.89 13.81 4.92
N GLY A 408 38.06 12.84 4.52
CA GLY A 408 38.06 12.31 3.16
C GLY A 408 36.74 12.31 2.40
N HIS A 409 35.62 12.67 3.00
CA HIS A 409 34.36 12.63 2.29
C HIS A 409 34.24 13.80 1.31
N TRP A 410 33.82 13.50 0.07
CA TRP A 410 33.70 14.47 -1.02
C TRP A 410 32.65 15.56 -0.77
N ASN A 411 31.61 15.27 0.05
CA ASN A 411 30.55 16.22 0.39
C ASN A 411 30.89 16.97 1.68
N ARG A 412 30.97 18.31 1.61
CA ARG A 412 31.31 19.20 2.74
C ARG A 412 30.29 19.17 3.90
N TYR A 413 29.02 18.98 3.60
CA TYR A 413 27.98 18.91 4.64
C TYR A 413 28.20 17.70 5.55
N VAL A 414 28.51 16.56 4.95
CA VAL A 414 28.82 15.32 5.67
C VAL A 414 30.09 15.49 6.51
N THR A 415 31.12 16.15 5.97
CA THR A 415 32.37 16.42 6.70
C THR A 415 32.13 17.29 7.94
N ASN A 416 31.33 18.34 7.82
CA ASN A 416 31.04 19.26 8.94
C ASN A 416 30.18 18.58 10.03
N ALA A 417 29.15 17.84 9.65
CA ALA A 417 28.29 17.11 10.60
C ALA A 417 29.11 16.07 11.41
N ARG A 418 30.02 15.35 10.77
CA ARG A 418 30.90 14.38 11.45
C ARG A 418 31.84 15.02 12.47
N ALA A 419 32.37 16.22 12.18
CA ALA A 419 33.19 16.93 13.11
C ALA A 419 32.42 17.32 14.38
N CYS A 420 31.16 17.73 14.24
CA CYS A 420 30.25 18.02 15.33
C CYS A 420 29.99 16.78 16.20
N VAL A 421 29.69 15.64 15.57
CA VAL A 421 29.44 14.38 16.27
C VAL A 421 30.66 13.89 17.04
N LEU A 422 31.86 13.99 16.45
CA LEU A 422 33.11 13.67 17.15
C LEU A 422 33.29 14.53 18.40
N SER A 423 33.00 15.84 18.32
CA SER A 423 33.07 16.73 19.47
C SER A 423 32.08 16.34 20.58
N ILE A 424 30.88 15.89 20.24
CA ILE A 424 29.86 15.43 21.20
C ILE A 424 30.32 14.13 21.89
N LEU A 425 30.95 13.20 21.14
CA LEU A 425 31.38 11.91 21.68
C LEU A 425 32.67 11.99 22.52
N THR A 426 33.49 13.02 22.32
CA THR A 426 34.80 13.17 23.01
C THR A 426 34.77 14.18 24.14
N GLY A 427 33.63 14.88 24.37
CA GLY A 427 33.46 15.89 25.46
C GLY A 427 34.17 17.14 25.12
#